data_5a8dc6e642999fa0b8f0faa4dd74b236
#
_entry.id   5a8dc6e642999fa0b8f0faa4dd74b236
#
_cell.length_a   1.000
_cell.length_b   1.000
_cell.length_c   1.000
_cell.angle_alpha   90.00
_cell.angle_beta   90.00
_cell.angle_gamma   90.00
#
_symmetry.space_group_name_H-M   'P 1'
#
loop_
_entity.id
_entity.type
_entity.pdbx_description
1 polymer ?
#
loop_
_entity_poly.entity_id
_entity_poly.type
_entity_poly.pdbx_seq_one_letter_code
_entity_poly.pdbx_strand_id
1 'polypeptide(L)'
;MTQIFNHILDHYTYAGVALAIVIVVLFGVQIYYYGIAYRRVHRFRLSQRRKQITSTPPISIIIAVRGENERFLSQELPELLGQQYDHFEVVVVYIGSDLEYYEELQRIRNNYSYMRLTRMGGGERIFITTKQALNVGIKSAQYEALLFTIPGAIPSSKRWVEFVAKGYERGEIVVAPSIARFENNSTKCFIMRMVEFQRLRNAMARAVVDRLYYAPRSNYGFTRRLYNSTRGYNHLGIDIGDNDLYLQDLATASNTAVVLSPHAMVIEERSSVWSEWVEHMRYYGSTFENYNTATKSFIRRERVSRVLFFFAIVVAIAVLPLELKLGAIALALLRYIVVVWSSHLTARRLGERSVALRYWIYDLTGPIVEWIIGSNESNKTPKIWR
;
A
#
# COMPACT_ATOMS: atom_id res chain seq x y z
N MET A 1 21.10 29.79 31.86
CA MET A 1 20.72 29.61 30.43
C MET A 1 21.32 30.70 29.56
N THR A 2 21.15 31.96 29.88
CA THR A 2 21.66 33.12 29.09
C THR A 2 23.18 33.13 28.95
N GLN A 3 23.95 32.76 29.98
CA GLN A 3 25.42 32.70 29.94
C GLN A 3 25.94 31.59 29.00
N ILE A 4 25.30 30.42 28.99
CA ILE A 4 25.65 29.33 28.07
C ILE A 4 25.33 29.74 26.63
N PHE A 5 24.22 30.44 26.41
CA PHE A 5 23.80 30.90 25.09
C PHE A 5 24.78 31.98 24.55
N ASN A 6 25.19 32.93 25.39
CA ASN A 6 26.18 33.95 25.01
C ASN A 6 27.54 33.31 24.73
N HIS A 7 28.01 32.36 25.52
CA HIS A 7 29.27 31.65 25.29
C HIS A 7 29.29 30.88 23.97
N ILE A 8 28.12 30.24 23.58
CA ILE A 8 27.98 29.60 22.28
C ILE A 8 28.03 30.63 21.14
N LEU A 9 27.40 31.78 21.29
CA LEU A 9 27.38 32.85 20.27
C LEU A 9 28.71 33.55 20.08
N ASP A 10 29.55 33.61 21.13
CA ASP A 10 30.90 34.15 21.04
C ASP A 10 31.86 33.25 20.24
N HIS A 11 31.62 31.96 20.21
CA HIS A 11 32.43 30.97 19.49
C HIS A 11 31.89 30.58 18.08
N TYR A 12 30.59 30.75 17.84
CA TYR A 12 29.95 30.32 16.59
C TYR A 12 29.13 31.45 15.95
N THR A 13 29.15 31.52 14.63
CA THR A 13 28.30 32.46 13.92
C THR A 13 26.82 32.16 14.15
N TYR A 14 25.94 33.16 14.26
CA TYR A 14 24.47 32.96 14.37
C TYR A 14 23.92 32.02 13.32
N ALA A 15 24.41 32.11 12.09
CA ALA A 15 24.01 31.21 11.00
C ALA A 15 24.41 29.76 11.27
N GLY A 16 25.57 29.52 11.85
CA GLY A 16 26.03 28.17 12.22
C GLY A 16 25.16 27.52 13.29
N VAL A 17 24.83 28.28 14.33
CA VAL A 17 23.91 27.82 15.39
C VAL A 17 22.52 27.58 14.86
N ALA A 18 21.98 28.45 14.00
CA ALA A 18 20.69 28.26 13.36
C ALA A 18 20.64 26.97 12.51
N LEU A 19 21.70 26.74 11.72
CA LEU A 19 21.80 25.50 10.91
C LEU A 19 21.86 24.23 11.79
N ALA A 20 22.62 24.28 12.90
CA ALA A 20 22.68 23.15 13.84
C ALA A 20 21.29 22.86 14.46
N ILE A 21 20.54 23.89 14.85
CA ILE A 21 19.16 23.73 15.34
C ILE A 21 18.26 23.13 14.28
N VAL A 22 18.33 23.57 13.02
CA VAL A 22 17.55 22.99 11.89
C VAL A 22 17.88 21.54 11.73
N ILE A 23 19.16 21.16 11.77
CA ILE A 23 19.56 19.73 11.66
C ILE A 23 18.95 18.89 12.80
N VAL A 24 19.00 19.37 14.04
CA VAL A 24 18.42 18.67 15.20
C VAL A 24 16.89 18.51 15.05
N VAL A 25 16.19 19.54 14.61
CA VAL A 25 14.73 19.48 14.36
C VAL A 25 14.41 18.46 13.27
N LEU A 26 15.11 18.53 12.12
CA LEU A 26 14.91 17.59 11.01
C LEU A 26 15.27 16.16 11.42
N PHE A 27 16.34 15.97 12.19
CA PHE A 27 16.67 14.70 12.80
C PHE A 27 15.51 14.15 13.65
N GLY A 28 14.97 14.98 14.55
CA GLY A 28 13.81 14.62 15.39
C GLY A 28 12.61 14.17 14.56
N VAL A 29 12.29 14.88 13.47
CA VAL A 29 11.23 14.49 12.55
C VAL A 29 11.52 13.13 11.90
N GLN A 30 12.74 12.90 11.44
CA GLN A 30 13.13 11.63 10.82
C GLN A 30 13.09 10.46 11.84
N ILE A 31 13.54 10.69 13.08
CA ILE A 31 13.45 9.68 14.15
C ILE A 31 12.00 9.37 14.49
N TYR A 32 11.10 10.36 14.47
CA TYR A 32 9.67 10.10 14.63
C TYR A 32 9.13 9.13 13.56
N TYR A 33 9.46 9.36 12.28
CA TYR A 33 9.00 8.48 11.21
C TYR A 33 9.59 7.08 11.32
N TYR A 34 10.90 6.95 11.39
CA TYR A 34 11.58 5.67 11.33
C TYR A 34 11.62 4.95 12.69
N GLY A 35 11.84 5.66 13.77
CA GLY A 35 11.92 5.10 15.11
C GLY A 35 10.56 4.80 15.75
N ILE A 36 9.51 5.55 15.38
CA ILE A 36 8.19 5.42 16.00
C ILE A 36 7.13 4.97 14.98
N ALA A 37 6.82 5.79 13.97
CA ALA A 37 5.66 5.57 13.10
C ALA A 37 5.76 4.24 12.33
N TYR A 38 6.86 4.03 11.62
CA TYR A 38 7.04 2.78 10.84
C TYR A 38 7.30 1.57 11.72
N ARG A 39 7.96 1.74 12.84
CA ARG A 39 8.21 0.65 13.79
C ARG A 39 6.92 0.10 14.42
N ARG A 40 5.84 0.87 14.49
CA ARG A 40 4.51 0.40 14.93
C ARG A 40 4.02 -0.76 14.08
N VAL A 41 4.30 -0.78 12.75
CA VAL A 41 3.95 -1.90 11.87
C VAL A 41 4.58 -3.20 12.34
N HIS A 42 5.87 -3.19 12.68
CA HIS A 42 6.56 -4.37 13.19
C HIS A 42 5.98 -4.86 14.53
N ARG A 43 5.64 -3.94 15.42
CA ARG A 43 5.10 -4.23 16.77
C ARG A 43 3.62 -4.61 16.78
N PHE A 44 2.89 -4.28 15.74
CA PHE A 44 1.44 -4.49 15.69
C PHE A 44 1.08 -5.98 15.76
N ARG A 45 0.07 -6.31 16.57
CA ARG A 45 -0.53 -7.64 16.70
C ARG A 45 -2.06 -7.52 16.69
N LEU A 46 -2.69 -8.15 15.71
CA LEU A 46 -4.15 -8.17 15.60
C LEU A 46 -4.80 -8.80 16.83
N SER A 47 -4.17 -9.79 17.46
CA SER A 47 -4.66 -10.46 18.65
C SER A 47 -4.87 -9.53 19.85
N GLN A 48 -4.21 -8.38 19.90
CA GLN A 48 -4.39 -7.36 20.95
C GLN A 48 -5.64 -6.51 20.75
N ARG A 49 -6.28 -6.56 19.59
CA ARG A 49 -7.53 -5.86 19.34
C ARG A 49 -8.71 -6.66 19.90
N ARG A 50 -9.70 -5.94 20.43
CA ARG A 50 -10.94 -6.56 20.93
C ARG A 50 -11.69 -7.24 19.78
N LYS A 51 -12.18 -8.46 19.99
CA LYS A 51 -13.08 -9.13 19.06
C LYS A 51 -14.45 -8.46 19.08
N GLN A 52 -15.02 -8.25 17.91
CA GLN A 52 -16.38 -7.74 17.73
C GLN A 52 -17.37 -8.89 17.51
N ILE A 53 -16.90 -9.97 16.88
CA ILE A 53 -17.66 -11.21 16.68
C ILE A 53 -16.85 -12.41 17.16
N THR A 54 -17.52 -13.48 17.55
CA THR A 54 -16.91 -14.65 18.18
C THR A 54 -16.34 -15.66 17.19
N SER A 55 -16.92 -15.75 15.98
CA SER A 55 -16.54 -16.71 14.94
C SER A 55 -16.10 -16.02 13.65
N THR A 56 -15.21 -16.67 12.92
CA THR A 56 -14.80 -16.24 11.58
C THR A 56 -15.99 -16.36 10.62
N PRO A 57 -16.31 -15.30 9.84
CA PRO A 57 -17.46 -15.31 8.94
C PRO A 57 -17.12 -16.04 7.62
N PRO A 58 -18.13 -16.53 6.89
CA PRO A 58 -17.97 -16.95 5.50
C PRO A 58 -17.59 -15.74 4.61
N ILE A 59 -16.79 -15.99 3.56
CA ILE A 59 -16.17 -14.94 2.74
C ILE A 59 -16.50 -15.12 1.25
N SER A 60 -16.87 -14.03 0.57
CA SER A 60 -16.93 -13.95 -0.89
C SER A 60 -15.68 -13.27 -1.43
N ILE A 61 -14.84 -14.01 -2.17
CA ILE A 61 -13.69 -13.45 -2.88
C ILE A 61 -14.19 -12.89 -4.21
N ILE A 62 -13.97 -11.59 -4.45
CA ILE A 62 -14.45 -10.90 -5.66
C ILE A 62 -13.25 -10.52 -6.52
N ILE A 63 -13.31 -10.93 -7.79
CA ILE A 63 -12.29 -10.60 -8.79
C ILE A 63 -12.95 -10.20 -10.11
N ALA A 64 -12.48 -9.08 -10.69
CA ALA A 64 -12.87 -8.61 -12.00
C ALA A 64 -11.76 -8.91 -13.02
N VAL A 65 -12.08 -9.66 -14.06
CA VAL A 65 -11.15 -10.09 -15.11
C VAL A 65 -11.55 -9.43 -16.42
N ARG A 66 -10.62 -8.72 -17.05
CA ARG A 66 -10.85 -8.02 -18.31
C ARG A 66 -10.15 -8.73 -19.47
N GLY A 67 -10.94 -9.00 -20.53
CA GLY A 67 -10.42 -9.66 -21.72
C GLY A 67 -9.94 -11.09 -21.44
N GLU A 68 -9.23 -11.66 -22.40
CA GLU A 68 -8.59 -12.94 -22.27
C GLU A 68 -7.38 -12.86 -21.33
N ASN A 69 -7.29 -13.80 -20.42
CA ASN A 69 -6.18 -13.92 -19.48
C ASN A 69 -5.93 -15.40 -19.17
N GLU A 70 -5.14 -16.06 -20.01
CA GLU A 70 -4.81 -17.48 -19.85
C GLU A 70 -4.09 -17.78 -18.55
N ARG A 71 -3.28 -16.83 -18.07
CA ARG A 71 -2.59 -16.99 -16.80
C ARG A 71 -3.57 -17.00 -15.63
N PHE A 72 -4.60 -16.17 -15.68
CA PHE A 72 -5.66 -16.21 -14.69
C PHE A 72 -6.31 -17.59 -14.64
N LEU A 73 -6.64 -18.18 -15.79
CA LEU A 73 -7.25 -19.50 -15.88
C LEU A 73 -6.33 -20.61 -15.37
N SER A 74 -5.06 -20.59 -15.81
CA SER A 74 -4.14 -21.70 -15.56
C SER A 74 -3.45 -21.68 -14.20
N GLN A 75 -3.28 -20.50 -13.59
CA GLN A 75 -2.48 -20.35 -12.37
C GLN A 75 -3.27 -19.69 -11.23
N GLU A 76 -3.91 -18.54 -11.48
CA GLU A 76 -4.44 -17.70 -10.41
C GLU A 76 -5.80 -18.23 -9.90
N LEU A 77 -6.70 -18.58 -10.80
CA LEU A 77 -8.02 -19.10 -10.45
C LEU A 77 -7.94 -20.44 -9.67
N PRO A 78 -7.09 -21.42 -10.05
CA PRO A 78 -6.88 -22.62 -9.26
C PRO A 78 -6.36 -22.34 -7.84
N GLU A 79 -5.48 -21.36 -7.65
CA GLU A 79 -5.00 -20.96 -6.33
C GLU A 79 -6.08 -20.29 -5.47
N LEU A 80 -6.98 -19.53 -6.09
CA LEU A 80 -8.14 -18.95 -5.40
C LEU A 80 -9.17 -20.03 -5.03
N LEU A 81 -9.44 -20.97 -5.92
CA LEU A 81 -10.37 -22.08 -5.68
C LEU A 81 -9.80 -23.12 -4.70
N GLY A 82 -8.48 -23.26 -4.62
CA GLY A 82 -7.79 -24.20 -3.73
C GLY A 82 -7.57 -23.70 -2.30
N GLN A 83 -8.24 -22.65 -1.86
CA GLN A 83 -8.08 -22.12 -0.50
C GLN A 83 -8.62 -23.07 0.55
N GLN A 84 -7.90 -23.23 1.65
CA GLN A 84 -8.27 -24.06 2.80
C GLN A 84 -9.11 -23.24 3.79
N TYR A 85 -10.39 -23.13 3.48
CA TYR A 85 -11.40 -22.49 4.33
C TYR A 85 -12.77 -23.09 4.03
N ASP A 86 -13.54 -23.43 5.06
CA ASP A 86 -14.76 -24.24 4.91
C ASP A 86 -15.89 -23.47 4.22
N HIS A 87 -16.01 -22.18 4.46
CA HIS A 87 -17.13 -21.38 4.00
C HIS A 87 -16.65 -20.16 3.20
N PHE A 88 -16.34 -20.36 1.92
CA PHE A 88 -16.01 -19.27 1.00
C PHE A 88 -16.62 -19.53 -0.38
N GLU A 89 -16.66 -18.49 -1.19
CA GLU A 89 -16.95 -18.55 -2.61
C GLU A 89 -16.00 -17.65 -3.39
N VAL A 90 -15.83 -17.94 -4.68
CA VAL A 90 -15.09 -17.10 -5.63
C VAL A 90 -16.07 -16.53 -6.64
N VAL A 91 -16.20 -15.21 -6.67
CA VAL A 91 -17.07 -14.45 -7.59
C VAL A 91 -16.22 -13.84 -8.68
N VAL A 92 -16.26 -14.39 -9.86
CA VAL A 92 -15.55 -13.89 -11.05
C VAL A 92 -16.49 -13.04 -11.87
N VAL A 93 -16.10 -11.79 -12.11
CA VAL A 93 -16.78 -10.85 -13.00
C VAL A 93 -15.96 -10.70 -14.27
N TYR A 94 -16.37 -11.37 -15.34
CA TYR A 94 -15.70 -11.27 -16.63
C TYR A 94 -16.18 -10.05 -17.42
N ILE A 95 -15.24 -9.22 -17.84
CA ILE A 95 -15.49 -8.02 -18.67
C ILE A 95 -14.89 -8.26 -20.04
N GLY A 96 -15.72 -8.69 -20.98
CA GLY A 96 -15.24 -9.00 -22.33
C GLY A 96 -16.32 -9.54 -23.25
N SER A 97 -16.02 -9.53 -24.55
CA SER A 97 -16.87 -10.05 -25.61
C SER A 97 -16.48 -11.45 -26.07
N ASP A 98 -15.28 -11.91 -25.71
CA ASP A 98 -14.80 -13.23 -26.10
C ASP A 98 -15.67 -14.33 -25.51
N LEU A 99 -16.24 -15.17 -26.39
CA LEU A 99 -17.15 -16.24 -26.04
C LEU A 99 -16.39 -17.50 -25.62
N GLU A 100 -15.32 -17.82 -26.30
CA GLU A 100 -14.52 -19.02 -26.06
C GLU A 100 -13.91 -18.98 -24.66
N TYR A 101 -13.27 -17.84 -24.31
CA TYR A 101 -12.75 -17.62 -22.97
C TYR A 101 -13.84 -17.67 -21.88
N TYR A 102 -15.03 -17.14 -22.19
CA TYR A 102 -16.16 -17.19 -21.25
C TYR A 102 -16.68 -18.62 -21.07
N GLU A 103 -16.76 -19.41 -22.15
CA GLU A 103 -17.15 -20.83 -22.07
C GLU A 103 -16.15 -21.64 -21.25
N GLU A 104 -14.87 -21.32 -21.34
CA GLU A 104 -13.85 -21.97 -20.52
C GLU A 104 -14.02 -21.64 -19.04
N LEU A 105 -14.29 -20.40 -18.70
CA LEU A 105 -14.67 -20.00 -17.34
C LEU A 105 -15.95 -20.73 -16.86
N GLN A 106 -16.93 -20.94 -17.73
CA GLN A 106 -18.14 -21.71 -17.40
C GLN A 106 -17.82 -23.17 -17.15
N ARG A 107 -16.93 -23.81 -17.91
CA ARG A 107 -16.49 -25.18 -17.68
C ARG A 107 -15.85 -25.32 -16.30
N ILE A 108 -14.96 -24.39 -15.93
CA ILE A 108 -14.36 -24.38 -14.59
C ILE A 108 -15.45 -24.22 -13.53
N ARG A 109 -16.34 -23.23 -13.68
CA ARG A 109 -17.44 -22.99 -12.73
C ARG A 109 -18.29 -24.22 -12.51
N ASN A 110 -18.54 -25.03 -13.54
CA ASN A 110 -19.36 -26.26 -13.42
C ASN A 110 -18.69 -27.34 -12.54
N ASN A 111 -17.37 -27.29 -12.38
CA ASN A 111 -16.63 -28.22 -11.51
C ASN A 111 -16.54 -27.72 -10.04
N TYR A 112 -16.87 -26.45 -9.77
CA TYR A 112 -16.75 -25.83 -8.44
C TYR A 112 -18.05 -25.14 -8.04
N SER A 113 -18.86 -25.77 -7.19
CA SER A 113 -20.18 -25.26 -6.76
C SER A 113 -20.10 -23.92 -6.01
N TYR A 114 -18.94 -23.59 -5.46
CA TYR A 114 -18.65 -22.33 -4.76
C TYR A 114 -17.99 -21.27 -5.67
N MET A 115 -17.94 -21.49 -6.98
CA MET A 115 -17.57 -20.47 -7.96
C MET A 115 -18.82 -19.85 -8.58
N ARG A 116 -18.88 -18.51 -8.57
CA ARG A 116 -19.90 -17.72 -9.28
C ARG A 116 -19.24 -16.98 -10.44
N LEU A 117 -19.93 -16.96 -11.55
CA LEU A 117 -19.47 -16.30 -12.76
C LEU A 117 -20.54 -15.33 -13.27
N THR A 118 -20.16 -14.09 -13.48
CA THR A 118 -21.03 -13.08 -14.09
C THR A 118 -20.28 -12.45 -15.27
N ARG A 119 -20.96 -12.30 -16.40
CA ARG A 119 -20.40 -11.62 -17.57
C ARG A 119 -20.96 -10.21 -17.68
N MET A 120 -20.07 -9.26 -17.92
CA MET A 120 -20.41 -7.91 -18.34
C MET A 120 -19.97 -7.74 -19.79
N GLY A 121 -20.92 -7.59 -20.71
CA GLY A 121 -20.62 -7.39 -22.13
C GLY A 121 -19.86 -6.07 -22.32
N GLY A 122 -18.65 -6.10 -22.85
CA GLY A 122 -17.94 -4.95 -23.37
C GLY A 122 -18.22 -4.82 -24.85
N GLY A 123 -18.97 -3.81 -25.29
CA GLY A 123 -19.00 -3.42 -26.70
C GLY A 123 -17.92 -2.37 -26.95
N GLU A 124 -17.49 -2.19 -28.20
CA GLU A 124 -16.46 -1.20 -28.58
C GLU A 124 -16.77 0.22 -28.10
N ARG A 125 -18.04 0.52 -27.78
CA ARG A 125 -18.52 1.85 -27.36
C ARG A 125 -18.80 1.98 -25.86
N ILE A 126 -18.76 0.89 -25.07
CA ILE A 126 -19.11 0.93 -23.65
C ILE A 126 -17.87 0.57 -22.83
N PHE A 127 -17.28 1.57 -22.18
CA PHE A 127 -16.20 1.35 -21.26
C PHE A 127 -16.74 1.02 -19.86
N ILE A 128 -16.50 -0.22 -19.41
CA ILE A 128 -16.88 -0.68 -18.06
C ILE A 128 -15.74 -0.38 -17.11
N THR A 129 -15.98 0.44 -16.09
CA THR A 129 -14.99 0.75 -15.07
C THR A 129 -14.79 -0.42 -14.10
N THR A 130 -13.63 -0.46 -13.42
CA THR A 130 -13.40 -1.46 -12.36
C THR A 130 -14.45 -1.38 -11.25
N LYS A 131 -14.86 -0.17 -10.85
CA LYS A 131 -15.92 0.03 -9.84
C LYS A 131 -17.25 -0.57 -10.25
N GLN A 132 -17.64 -0.44 -11.52
CA GLN A 132 -18.86 -1.06 -12.04
C GLN A 132 -18.77 -2.58 -11.96
N ALA A 133 -17.64 -3.17 -12.35
CA ALA A 133 -17.44 -4.61 -12.25
C ALA A 133 -17.43 -5.10 -10.79
N LEU A 134 -16.73 -4.40 -9.90
CA LEU A 134 -16.75 -4.72 -8.47
C LEU A 134 -18.16 -4.60 -7.88
N ASN A 135 -18.94 -3.59 -8.29
CA ASN A 135 -20.33 -3.45 -7.85
C ASN A 135 -21.20 -4.65 -8.28
N VAL A 136 -21.02 -5.15 -9.51
CA VAL A 136 -21.68 -6.37 -9.97
C VAL A 136 -21.23 -7.58 -9.14
N GLY A 137 -19.93 -7.70 -8.87
CA GLY A 137 -19.38 -8.75 -8.01
C GLY A 137 -19.97 -8.72 -6.60
N ILE A 138 -20.07 -7.54 -5.98
CA ILE A 138 -20.67 -7.36 -4.65
C ILE A 138 -22.14 -7.79 -4.64
N LYS A 139 -22.91 -7.44 -5.68
CA LYS A 139 -24.32 -7.85 -5.80
C LYS A 139 -24.48 -9.34 -6.03
N SER A 140 -23.55 -9.97 -6.75
CA SER A 140 -23.56 -11.42 -7.04
C SER A 140 -23.06 -12.27 -5.87
N ALA A 141 -22.32 -11.67 -4.94
CA ALA A 141 -21.75 -12.37 -3.78
C ALA A 141 -22.85 -12.83 -2.81
N GLN A 142 -22.65 -13.98 -2.17
CA GLN A 142 -23.61 -14.56 -1.22
C GLN A 142 -23.35 -14.10 0.21
N TYR A 143 -22.07 -13.96 0.58
CA TYR A 143 -21.68 -13.74 1.95
C TYR A 143 -21.54 -12.24 2.31
N GLU A 144 -21.59 -11.96 3.61
CA GLU A 144 -21.50 -10.62 4.17
C GLU A 144 -20.08 -10.07 4.10
N ALA A 145 -19.07 -10.89 4.37
CA ALA A 145 -17.66 -10.49 4.31
C ALA A 145 -17.16 -10.61 2.86
N LEU A 146 -16.72 -9.49 2.28
CA LEU A 146 -16.27 -9.36 0.90
C LEU A 146 -14.76 -9.17 0.88
N LEU A 147 -14.03 -9.98 0.14
CA LEU A 147 -12.58 -9.91 -0.03
C LEU A 147 -12.25 -9.67 -1.50
N PHE A 148 -11.52 -8.59 -1.78
CA PHE A 148 -11.18 -8.18 -3.14
C PHE A 148 -9.77 -8.60 -3.51
N THR A 149 -9.63 -9.09 -4.73
CA THR A 149 -8.34 -9.37 -5.37
C THR A 149 -8.37 -8.96 -6.85
N ILE A 150 -7.23 -9.03 -7.51
CA ILE A 150 -7.06 -8.62 -8.91
C ILE A 150 -6.31 -9.69 -9.70
N PRO A 151 -6.47 -9.77 -11.03
CA PRO A 151 -5.58 -10.57 -11.88
C PRO A 151 -4.11 -10.14 -11.71
N GLY A 152 -3.20 -11.09 -11.79
CA GLY A 152 -1.78 -10.89 -11.49
C GLY A 152 -1.44 -11.00 -10.00
N ALA A 153 -2.40 -11.38 -9.17
CA ALA A 153 -2.23 -11.50 -7.73
C ALA A 153 -2.50 -12.93 -7.25
N ILE A 154 -1.50 -13.52 -6.60
CA ILE A 154 -1.57 -14.90 -6.09
C ILE A 154 -1.42 -14.88 -4.56
N PRO A 155 -2.33 -15.52 -3.81
CA PRO A 155 -2.17 -15.70 -2.37
C PRO A 155 -0.85 -16.38 -2.01
N SER A 156 -0.16 -15.90 -1.00
CA SER A 156 1.10 -16.49 -0.53
C SER A 156 0.92 -17.84 0.18
N SER A 157 -0.32 -18.23 0.47
CA SER A 157 -0.68 -19.43 1.21
C SER A 157 -2.09 -19.91 0.87
N LYS A 158 -2.29 -21.22 0.89
CA LYS A 158 -3.64 -21.83 0.81
C LYS A 158 -4.53 -21.49 2.02
N ARG A 159 -3.97 -20.88 3.06
CA ARG A 159 -4.70 -20.40 4.25
C ARG A 159 -4.98 -18.88 4.23
N TRP A 160 -4.85 -18.25 3.07
CA TRP A 160 -5.04 -16.81 2.93
C TRP A 160 -6.41 -16.35 3.42
N VAL A 161 -7.47 -17.01 2.95
CA VAL A 161 -8.86 -16.70 3.34
C VAL A 161 -9.06 -16.86 4.84
N GLU A 162 -8.54 -17.94 5.46
CA GLU A 162 -8.64 -18.16 6.90
C GLU A 162 -8.03 -17.01 7.72
N PHE A 163 -6.83 -16.55 7.30
CA PHE A 163 -6.16 -15.47 8.03
C PHE A 163 -6.80 -14.10 7.83
N VAL A 164 -7.39 -13.84 6.65
CA VAL A 164 -8.17 -12.64 6.39
C VAL A 164 -9.49 -12.68 7.18
N ALA A 165 -10.14 -13.83 7.25
CA ALA A 165 -11.37 -14.03 8.04
C ALA A 165 -11.21 -13.64 9.51
N LYS A 166 -10.06 -13.95 10.12
CA LYS A 166 -9.71 -13.50 11.48
C LYS A 166 -9.66 -11.96 11.62
N GLY A 167 -9.43 -11.24 10.54
CA GLY A 167 -9.55 -9.78 10.50
C GLY A 167 -10.99 -9.34 10.70
N TYR A 168 -11.94 -9.98 10.04
CA TYR A 168 -13.37 -9.67 10.17
C TYR A 168 -13.95 -9.93 11.57
N GLU A 169 -13.32 -10.77 12.38
CA GLU A 169 -13.68 -10.89 13.79
C GLU A 169 -13.48 -9.57 14.57
N ARG A 170 -12.68 -8.64 14.04
CA ARG A 170 -12.18 -7.45 14.74
C ARG A 170 -12.48 -6.12 14.05
N GLY A 171 -13.02 -6.16 12.85
CA GLY A 171 -13.41 -4.97 12.09
C GLY A 171 -14.19 -5.29 10.83
N GLU A 172 -14.99 -4.35 10.36
CA GLU A 172 -15.76 -4.49 9.12
C GLU A 172 -14.91 -4.23 7.88
N ILE A 173 -13.79 -3.52 8.02
CA ILE A 173 -12.78 -3.32 6.97
C ILE A 173 -11.55 -4.14 7.34
N VAL A 174 -11.10 -4.98 6.43
CA VAL A 174 -9.89 -5.79 6.60
C VAL A 174 -8.89 -5.43 5.53
N VAL A 175 -7.64 -5.19 5.95
CA VAL A 175 -6.53 -4.87 5.06
C VAL A 175 -5.34 -5.76 5.38
N ALA A 176 -4.75 -6.35 4.35
CA ALA A 176 -3.52 -7.11 4.48
C ALA A 176 -2.48 -6.68 3.42
N PRO A 177 -1.18 -6.94 3.64
CA PRO A 177 -0.15 -6.54 2.71
C PRO A 177 -0.21 -7.30 1.39
N SER A 178 0.20 -6.65 0.30
CA SER A 178 0.64 -7.31 -0.94
C SER A 178 2.10 -6.99 -1.23
N ILE A 179 2.78 -7.95 -1.85
CA ILE A 179 4.20 -7.91 -2.15
C ILE A 179 4.37 -7.78 -3.66
N ALA A 180 5.00 -6.71 -4.12
CA ALA A 180 5.30 -6.54 -5.54
C ALA A 180 6.43 -7.49 -5.97
N ARG A 181 6.16 -8.34 -6.95
CA ARG A 181 7.14 -9.23 -7.58
C ARG A 181 7.41 -8.76 -9.00
N PHE A 182 8.67 -8.63 -9.35
CA PHE A 182 9.14 -8.31 -10.70
C PHE A 182 9.81 -9.53 -11.32
N GLU A 183 9.69 -9.70 -12.62
CA GLU A 183 10.21 -10.86 -13.35
C GLU A 183 11.72 -11.02 -13.22
N ASN A 184 12.44 -9.90 -13.12
CA ASN A 184 13.90 -9.90 -13.01
C ASN A 184 14.38 -9.12 -11.77
N ASN A 185 15.67 -9.30 -11.43
CA ASN A 185 16.34 -8.65 -10.32
C ASN A 185 17.29 -7.52 -10.77
N SER A 186 16.97 -6.82 -11.86
CA SER A 186 17.76 -5.68 -12.31
C SER A 186 17.79 -4.55 -11.26
N THR A 187 18.75 -3.65 -11.38
CA THR A 187 18.83 -2.45 -10.50
C THR A 187 17.56 -1.61 -10.60
N LYS A 188 16.97 -1.50 -11.81
CA LYS A 188 15.68 -0.80 -12.00
C LYS A 188 14.56 -1.46 -11.21
N CYS A 189 14.39 -2.77 -11.34
CA CYS A 189 13.37 -3.51 -10.58
C CYS A 189 13.59 -3.45 -9.08
N PHE A 190 14.84 -3.38 -8.64
CA PHE A 190 15.17 -3.18 -7.23
C PHE A 190 14.69 -1.80 -6.72
N ILE A 191 14.91 -0.73 -7.49
CA ILE A 191 14.44 0.62 -7.16
C ILE A 191 12.90 0.64 -7.15
N MET A 192 12.25 0.08 -8.17
CA MET A 192 10.79 -0.03 -8.23
C MET A 192 10.22 -0.73 -6.99
N ARG A 193 10.81 -1.86 -6.58
CA ARG A 193 10.43 -2.61 -5.38
C ARG A 193 10.56 -1.78 -4.11
N MET A 194 11.57 -0.94 -4.01
CA MET A 194 11.73 -0.05 -2.86
C MET A 194 10.65 1.03 -2.80
N VAL A 195 10.23 1.58 -3.94
CA VAL A 195 9.12 2.55 -4.02
C VAL A 195 7.80 1.89 -3.60
N GLU A 196 7.51 0.70 -4.13
CA GLU A 196 6.32 -0.08 -3.74
C GLU A 196 6.33 -0.40 -2.24
N PHE A 197 7.47 -0.82 -1.70
CA PHE A 197 7.64 -1.05 -0.27
C PHE A 197 7.39 0.21 0.55
N GLN A 198 7.93 1.37 0.14
CA GLN A 198 7.71 2.63 0.84
C GLN A 198 6.23 3.01 0.86
N ARG A 199 5.53 2.83 -0.25
CA ARG A 199 4.09 3.08 -0.36
C ARG A 199 3.29 2.16 0.57
N LEU A 200 3.55 0.86 0.53
CA LEU A 200 2.93 -0.12 1.41
C LEU A 200 3.21 0.19 2.88
N ARG A 201 4.46 0.53 3.23
CA ARG A 201 4.87 0.89 4.58
C ARG A 201 4.13 2.13 5.09
N ASN A 202 4.00 3.17 4.27
CA ASN A 202 3.23 4.37 4.62
C ASN A 202 1.77 4.02 4.93
N ALA A 203 1.13 3.22 4.06
CA ALA A 203 -0.24 2.79 4.23
C ALA A 203 -0.43 1.96 5.51
N MET A 204 0.40 0.95 5.71
CA MET A 204 0.31 0.08 6.89
C MET A 204 0.63 0.85 8.20
N ALA A 205 1.60 1.77 8.18
CA ALA A 205 1.91 2.60 9.35
C ALA A 205 0.74 3.49 9.78
N ARG A 206 -0.08 3.92 8.83
CA ARG A 206 -1.31 4.67 9.09
C ARG A 206 -2.47 3.75 9.51
N ALA A 207 -2.62 2.62 8.85
CA ALA A 207 -3.68 1.66 9.13
C ALA A 207 -3.59 1.07 10.56
N VAL A 208 -2.39 0.75 11.05
CA VAL A 208 -2.19 0.20 12.41
C VAL A 208 -2.49 1.19 13.55
N VAL A 209 -2.65 2.48 13.22
CA VAL A 209 -3.06 3.53 14.16
C VAL A 209 -4.44 4.10 13.82
N ASP A 210 -5.26 3.30 13.15
CA ASP A 210 -6.67 3.61 12.85
C ASP A 210 -6.87 4.82 11.93
N ARG A 211 -5.94 5.00 11.01
CA ARG A 211 -5.96 6.09 10.03
C ARG A 211 -5.72 5.54 8.63
N LEU A 212 -6.50 4.51 8.27
CA LEU A 212 -6.45 3.91 6.94
C LEU A 212 -6.77 4.96 5.87
N TYR A 213 -5.99 4.96 4.79
CA TYR A 213 -6.23 5.80 3.61
C TYR A 213 -6.00 5.04 2.31
N TYR A 214 -5.40 3.88 2.35
CA TYR A 214 -5.05 3.07 1.20
C TYR A 214 -4.89 1.61 1.61
N ALA A 215 -5.38 0.72 0.78
CA ALA A 215 -5.13 -0.72 0.84
C ALA A 215 -4.65 -1.25 -0.52
N PRO A 216 -3.82 -2.30 -0.58
CA PRO A 216 -3.52 -2.98 -1.83
C PRO A 216 -4.81 -3.49 -2.49
N ARG A 217 -4.99 -3.25 -3.78
CA ARG A 217 -6.19 -3.69 -4.52
C ARG A 217 -6.39 -5.20 -4.53
N SER A 218 -5.30 -5.93 -4.38
CA SER A 218 -5.29 -7.39 -4.36
C SER A 218 -5.62 -7.99 -2.99
N ASN A 219 -5.71 -7.17 -1.91
CA ASN A 219 -5.75 -7.73 -0.57
C ASN A 219 -6.43 -6.81 0.45
N TYR A 220 -7.67 -6.50 0.22
CA TYR A 220 -8.52 -5.76 1.14
C TYR A 220 -9.95 -6.28 1.07
N GLY A 221 -10.73 -5.94 2.07
CA GLY A 221 -12.14 -6.27 2.07
C GLY A 221 -12.94 -5.43 3.05
N PHE A 222 -14.25 -5.52 2.90
CA PHE A 222 -15.20 -4.89 3.81
C PHE A 222 -16.50 -5.69 3.85
N THR A 223 -17.37 -5.38 4.82
CA THR A 223 -18.68 -6.02 4.89
C THR A 223 -19.67 -5.38 3.91
N ARG A 224 -20.58 -6.17 3.38
CA ARG A 224 -21.67 -5.69 2.51
C ARG A 224 -22.54 -4.68 3.24
N ARG A 225 -22.78 -4.88 4.55
CA ARG A 225 -23.52 -3.93 5.39
C ARG A 225 -22.85 -2.54 5.34
N LEU A 226 -21.53 -2.50 5.53
CA LEU A 226 -20.79 -1.23 5.45
C LEU A 226 -20.89 -0.61 4.04
N TYR A 227 -20.81 -1.41 2.98
CA TYR A 227 -20.99 -0.95 1.61
C TYR A 227 -22.38 -0.36 1.37
N ASN A 228 -23.43 -1.01 1.86
CA ASN A 228 -24.82 -0.58 1.70
C ASN A 228 -25.19 0.59 2.60
N SER A 229 -24.46 0.84 3.70
CA SER A 229 -24.67 2.00 4.58
C SER A 229 -24.27 3.32 3.91
N THR A 230 -23.57 3.25 2.78
CA THR A 230 -23.21 4.38 1.93
C THR A 230 -23.91 4.22 0.55
N ARG A 231 -23.65 5.15 -0.35
CA ARG A 231 -24.07 5.00 -1.77
C ARG A 231 -23.15 4.04 -2.56
N GLY A 232 -22.42 3.17 -1.87
CA GLY A 232 -21.41 2.32 -2.46
C GLY A 232 -20.34 3.16 -3.18
N TYR A 233 -19.76 2.63 -4.24
CA TYR A 233 -18.72 3.34 -4.99
C TYR A 233 -19.21 4.63 -5.68
N ASN A 234 -20.50 4.81 -5.85
CA ASN A 234 -21.08 6.06 -6.40
C ASN A 234 -20.92 7.26 -5.44
N HIS A 235 -20.62 6.99 -4.17
CA HIS A 235 -20.35 8.02 -3.16
C HIS A 235 -19.25 8.99 -3.59
N LEU A 236 -18.23 8.51 -4.31
CA LEU A 236 -17.06 9.32 -4.66
C LEU A 236 -17.25 10.23 -5.89
N GLY A 237 -18.22 9.94 -6.75
CA GLY A 237 -18.43 10.70 -8.01
C GLY A 237 -17.26 10.65 -9.01
N ILE A 238 -16.28 9.78 -8.82
CA ILE A 238 -15.10 9.58 -9.68
C ILE A 238 -14.91 8.10 -10.00
N ASP A 239 -14.28 7.78 -11.14
CA ASP A 239 -14.11 6.39 -11.61
C ASP A 239 -13.03 5.58 -10.89
N ILE A 240 -12.16 6.25 -10.15
CA ILE A 240 -11.05 5.68 -9.39
C ILE A 240 -11.26 5.81 -7.89
N GLY A 241 -10.38 5.24 -7.07
CA GLY A 241 -10.41 5.43 -5.61
C GLY A 241 -11.20 4.37 -4.84
N ASP A 242 -11.37 3.18 -5.41
CA ASP A 242 -12.06 2.05 -4.79
C ASP A 242 -11.35 1.50 -3.55
N ASN A 243 -10.02 1.50 -3.56
CA ASN A 243 -9.17 0.92 -2.51
C ASN A 243 -8.44 1.96 -1.65
N ASP A 244 -8.68 3.24 -1.88
CA ASP A 244 -8.06 4.34 -1.12
C ASP A 244 -9.10 5.38 -0.66
N LEU A 245 -9.64 6.21 -1.54
CA LEU A 245 -10.60 7.26 -1.15
C LEU A 245 -11.83 6.67 -0.47
N TYR A 246 -12.38 5.60 -1.05
CA TYR A 246 -13.54 4.93 -0.48
C TYR A 246 -13.24 4.37 0.92
N LEU A 247 -12.08 3.72 1.10
CA LEU A 247 -11.68 3.20 2.39
C LEU A 247 -11.33 4.30 3.39
N GLN A 248 -10.71 5.40 2.92
CA GLN A 248 -10.41 6.55 3.78
C GLN A 248 -11.67 7.16 4.39
N ASP A 249 -12.76 7.24 3.62
CA ASP A 249 -14.02 7.82 4.06
C ASP A 249 -14.80 6.90 5.02
N LEU A 250 -14.64 5.58 4.87
CA LEU A 250 -15.34 4.59 5.69
C LEU A 250 -14.58 4.18 6.96
N ALA A 251 -13.26 4.27 6.93
CA ALA A 251 -12.42 3.73 7.99
C ALA A 251 -12.53 4.53 9.30
N THR A 252 -12.77 3.80 10.37
CA THR A 252 -12.78 4.31 11.75
C THR A 252 -11.85 3.49 12.64
N ALA A 253 -11.59 4.00 13.85
CA ALA A 253 -10.79 3.29 14.85
C ALA A 253 -11.41 1.94 15.27
N SER A 254 -12.72 1.83 15.22
CA SER A 254 -13.45 0.67 15.69
C SER A 254 -13.77 -0.36 14.60
N ASN A 255 -13.78 0.04 13.32
CA ASN A 255 -14.21 -0.84 12.23
C ASN A 255 -13.08 -1.36 11.33
N THR A 256 -11.82 -0.97 11.57
CA THR A 256 -10.67 -1.35 10.71
C THR A 256 -9.78 -2.38 11.38
N ALA A 257 -9.49 -3.47 10.70
CA ALA A 257 -8.55 -4.52 11.12
C ALA A 257 -7.40 -4.67 10.11
N VAL A 258 -6.16 -4.74 10.60
CA VAL A 258 -4.97 -4.95 9.79
C VAL A 258 -4.39 -6.33 10.06
N VAL A 259 -4.27 -7.17 9.02
CA VAL A 259 -3.78 -8.55 9.15
C VAL A 259 -2.38 -8.64 8.59
N LEU A 260 -1.37 -8.62 9.46
CA LEU A 260 0.06 -8.69 9.08
C LEU A 260 0.64 -10.11 9.17
N SER A 261 -0.19 -11.14 9.00
CA SER A 261 0.28 -12.52 8.95
C SER A 261 0.94 -12.81 7.60
N PRO A 262 2.07 -13.55 7.54
CA PRO A 262 2.62 -14.02 6.27
C PRO A 262 1.63 -14.84 5.44
N HIS A 263 0.73 -15.61 6.10
CA HIS A 263 -0.31 -16.38 5.42
C HIS A 263 -1.45 -15.54 4.84
N ALA A 264 -1.60 -14.28 5.27
CA ALA A 264 -2.60 -13.36 4.74
C ALA A 264 -2.05 -12.48 3.61
N MET A 265 -0.79 -12.64 3.21
CA MET A 265 -0.19 -11.82 2.17
C MET A 265 -0.56 -12.32 0.78
N VAL A 266 -0.52 -11.41 -0.18
CA VAL A 266 -0.69 -11.68 -1.62
C VAL A 266 0.56 -11.24 -2.35
N ILE A 267 0.95 -11.98 -3.38
CA ILE A 267 2.07 -11.64 -4.25
C ILE A 267 1.47 -11.06 -5.52
N GLU A 268 1.75 -9.78 -5.79
CA GLU A 268 1.34 -9.11 -7.01
C GLU A 268 2.48 -9.06 -8.01
N GLU A 269 2.26 -9.55 -9.21
CA GLU A 269 3.22 -9.39 -10.28
C GLU A 269 3.13 -8.00 -10.89
N ARG A 270 4.30 -7.43 -11.13
CA ARG A 270 4.48 -6.10 -11.69
C ARG A 270 5.34 -6.16 -12.93
N SER A 271 5.01 -5.35 -13.91
CA SER A 271 5.85 -5.19 -15.09
C SER A 271 7.26 -4.75 -14.70
N SER A 272 8.25 -5.41 -15.29
CA SER A 272 9.67 -5.04 -15.19
C SER A 272 10.05 -3.89 -16.15
N VAL A 273 9.11 -3.42 -16.98
CA VAL A 273 9.28 -2.29 -17.90
C VAL A 273 9.08 -0.98 -17.13
N TRP A 274 10.10 -0.15 -17.09
CA TRP A 274 10.12 1.09 -16.32
C TRP A 274 8.96 2.05 -16.67
N SER A 275 8.68 2.24 -17.96
CA SER A 275 7.61 3.14 -18.41
C SER A 275 6.22 2.70 -17.97
N GLU A 276 5.93 1.41 -18.08
CA GLU A 276 4.65 0.83 -17.65
C GLU A 276 4.48 0.92 -16.13
N TRP A 277 5.54 0.63 -15.38
CA TRP A 277 5.53 0.76 -13.94
C TRP A 277 5.33 2.23 -13.50
N VAL A 278 6.00 3.19 -14.15
CA VAL A 278 5.81 4.62 -13.87
C VAL A 278 4.38 5.05 -14.16
N GLU A 279 3.78 4.59 -15.26
CA GLU A 279 2.38 4.88 -15.59
C GLU A 279 1.43 4.31 -14.52
N HIS A 280 1.69 3.08 -14.07
CA HIS A 280 0.98 2.45 -12.97
C HIS A 280 1.09 3.26 -11.66
N MET A 281 2.30 3.72 -11.31
CA MET A 281 2.51 4.54 -10.12
C MET A 281 1.83 5.91 -10.20
N ARG A 282 1.75 6.51 -11.39
CA ARG A 282 0.97 7.74 -11.65
C ARG A 282 -0.52 7.52 -11.49
N TYR A 283 -1.03 6.42 -12.03
CA TYR A 283 -2.43 6.06 -11.83
C TYR A 283 -2.79 6.00 -10.33
N TYR A 284 -1.98 5.34 -9.53
CA TYR A 284 -2.16 5.32 -8.09
C TYR A 284 -1.91 6.68 -7.40
N GLY A 285 -1.08 7.52 -7.98
CA GLY A 285 -0.82 8.87 -7.48
C GLY A 285 -1.94 9.87 -7.79
N SER A 286 -2.79 9.56 -8.78
CA SER A 286 -3.84 10.48 -9.26
C SER A 286 -4.91 10.81 -8.21
N THR A 287 -5.10 9.95 -7.21
CA THR A 287 -6.02 10.18 -6.08
C THR A 287 -5.42 10.98 -4.94
N PHE A 288 -4.10 11.23 -4.94
CA PHE A 288 -3.38 11.83 -3.81
C PHE A 288 -3.94 13.21 -3.40
N GLU A 289 -4.34 14.04 -4.35
CA GLU A 289 -4.88 15.37 -4.03
C GLU A 289 -6.25 15.31 -3.34
N ASN A 290 -6.94 14.20 -3.44
CA ASN A 290 -8.21 13.95 -2.77
C ASN A 290 -8.05 13.33 -1.37
N TYR A 291 -6.82 13.01 -0.93
CA TYR A 291 -6.61 12.53 0.43
C TYR A 291 -6.83 13.65 1.45
N ASN A 292 -7.26 13.26 2.65
CA ASN A 292 -7.41 14.22 3.75
C ASN A 292 -6.07 14.88 4.11
N THR A 293 -6.15 16.09 4.70
CA THR A 293 -4.98 16.92 5.03
C THR A 293 -3.98 16.20 5.93
N ALA A 294 -4.46 15.38 6.88
CA ALA A 294 -3.60 14.64 7.79
C ALA A 294 -2.76 13.56 7.06
N THR A 295 -3.35 12.88 6.07
CA THR A 295 -2.65 11.90 5.23
C THR A 295 -1.64 12.57 4.30
N LYS A 296 -2.06 13.60 3.58
CA LYS A 296 -1.15 14.40 2.74
C LYS A 296 0.03 14.94 3.53
N SER A 297 -0.25 15.51 4.71
CA SER A 297 0.78 16.04 5.59
C SER A 297 1.74 14.96 6.09
N PHE A 298 1.25 13.78 6.45
CA PHE A 298 2.09 12.66 6.88
C PHE A 298 3.08 12.25 5.78
N ILE A 299 2.60 12.07 4.55
CA ILE A 299 3.43 11.65 3.42
C ILE A 299 4.41 12.74 3.00
N ARG A 300 3.93 14.01 2.86
CA ARG A 300 4.76 15.13 2.43
C ARG A 300 5.84 15.49 3.47
N ARG A 301 5.53 15.48 4.76
CA ARG A 301 6.51 15.80 5.82
C ARG A 301 7.67 14.81 5.87
N GLU A 302 7.42 13.52 5.70
CA GLU A 302 8.49 12.53 5.63
C GLU A 302 9.42 12.85 4.46
N ARG A 303 8.86 13.03 3.25
CA ARG A 303 9.61 13.29 2.02
C ARG A 303 10.42 14.58 2.12
N VAL A 304 9.77 15.67 2.50
CA VAL A 304 10.41 17.00 2.59
C VAL A 304 11.47 17.02 3.67
N SER A 305 11.20 16.49 4.87
CA SER A 305 12.19 16.50 5.96
C SER A 305 13.40 15.62 5.64
N ARG A 306 13.24 14.55 4.87
CA ARG A 306 14.35 13.70 4.39
C ARG A 306 15.27 14.49 3.44
N VAL A 307 14.70 15.16 2.44
CA VAL A 307 15.47 15.98 1.49
C VAL A 307 16.19 17.12 2.21
N LEU A 308 15.45 17.87 3.04
CA LEU A 308 16.03 18.99 3.78
C LEU A 308 17.12 18.54 4.77
N PHE A 309 16.97 17.36 5.39
CA PHE A 309 17.98 16.82 6.27
C PHE A 309 19.30 16.56 5.54
N PHE A 310 19.25 15.85 4.40
CA PHE A 310 20.45 15.61 3.59
C PHE A 310 21.08 16.90 3.09
N PHE A 311 20.27 17.83 2.61
CA PHE A 311 20.76 19.14 2.18
C PHE A 311 21.45 19.91 3.33
N ALA A 312 20.81 19.93 4.50
CA ALA A 312 21.38 20.61 5.69
C ALA A 312 22.70 19.95 6.14
N ILE A 313 22.83 18.62 6.07
CA ILE A 313 24.09 17.92 6.38
C ILE A 313 25.19 18.30 5.38
N VAL A 314 24.90 18.35 4.08
CA VAL A 314 25.89 18.77 3.06
C VAL A 314 26.37 20.20 3.31
N VAL A 315 25.43 21.12 3.58
CA VAL A 315 25.77 22.51 3.92
C VAL A 315 26.60 22.58 5.23
N ALA A 316 26.23 21.83 6.25
CA ALA A 316 26.95 21.76 7.52
C ALA A 316 28.41 21.31 7.35
N ILE A 317 28.63 20.26 6.54
CA ILE A 317 29.96 19.77 6.21
C ILE A 317 30.80 20.86 5.50
N ALA A 318 30.17 21.66 4.66
CA ALA A 318 30.88 22.74 3.93
C ALA A 318 31.24 23.94 4.82
N VAL A 319 30.30 24.42 5.65
CA VAL A 319 30.43 25.78 6.27
C VAL A 319 30.62 25.77 7.79
N LEU A 320 30.31 24.70 8.53
CA LEU A 320 30.42 24.69 9.98
C LEU A 320 31.86 24.46 10.47
N PRO A 321 32.23 24.96 11.67
CA PRO A 321 33.46 24.60 12.34
C PRO A 321 33.49 23.11 12.71
N LEU A 322 34.69 22.57 12.99
CA LEU A 322 34.93 21.13 13.12
C LEU A 322 34.01 20.46 14.15
N GLU A 323 33.79 21.07 15.29
CA GLU A 323 32.99 20.50 16.39
C GLU A 323 31.53 20.32 15.97
N LEU A 324 30.91 21.34 15.37
CA LEU A 324 29.53 21.26 14.87
C LEU A 324 29.42 20.35 13.65
N LYS A 325 30.44 20.29 12.81
CA LYS A 325 30.56 19.38 11.67
C LYS A 325 30.54 17.92 12.13
N LEU A 326 31.35 17.59 13.15
CA LEU A 326 31.37 16.25 13.74
C LEU A 326 30.03 15.90 14.39
N GLY A 327 29.37 16.83 15.06
CA GLY A 327 28.03 16.67 15.61
C GLY A 327 27.00 16.39 14.53
N ALA A 328 27.02 17.12 13.41
CA ALA A 328 26.11 16.86 12.26
C ALA A 328 26.34 15.49 11.64
N ILE A 329 27.57 15.04 11.46
CA ILE A 329 27.95 13.72 10.97
C ILE A 329 27.46 12.64 11.94
N ALA A 330 27.65 12.82 13.24
CA ALA A 330 27.18 11.86 14.26
C ALA A 330 25.64 11.70 14.20
N LEU A 331 24.87 12.78 14.05
CA LEU A 331 23.42 12.73 13.87
C LEU A 331 23.03 12.03 12.57
N ALA A 332 23.76 12.27 11.48
CA ALA A 332 23.52 11.60 10.21
C ALA A 332 23.76 10.08 10.32
N LEU A 333 24.84 9.65 10.98
CA LEU A 333 25.13 8.25 11.23
C LEU A 333 24.07 7.58 12.12
N LEU A 334 23.67 8.26 13.20
CA LEU A 334 22.62 7.77 14.10
C LEU A 334 21.28 7.61 13.36
N ARG A 335 20.90 8.62 12.56
CA ARG A 335 19.72 8.53 11.69
C ARG A 335 19.82 7.33 10.76
N TYR A 336 20.96 7.17 10.09
CA TYR A 336 21.18 6.05 9.17
C TYR A 336 20.98 4.69 9.84
N ILE A 337 21.53 4.50 11.03
CA ILE A 337 21.33 3.27 11.82
C ILE A 337 19.85 3.03 12.10
N VAL A 338 19.12 4.05 12.55
CA VAL A 338 17.69 3.95 12.86
C VAL A 338 16.88 3.64 11.60
N VAL A 339 17.18 4.30 10.46
CA VAL A 339 16.52 4.08 9.16
C VAL A 339 16.71 2.64 8.69
N VAL A 340 17.94 2.13 8.68
CA VAL A 340 18.25 0.77 8.23
C VAL A 340 17.60 -0.26 9.14
N TRP A 341 17.74 -0.11 10.45
CA TRP A 341 17.17 -1.04 11.41
C TRP A 341 15.64 -1.09 11.38
N SER A 342 14.99 0.07 11.39
CA SER A 342 13.53 0.17 11.31
C SER A 342 13.00 -0.40 9.99
N SER A 343 13.68 -0.09 8.87
CA SER A 343 13.30 -0.61 7.55
C SER A 343 13.50 -2.11 7.46
N HIS A 344 14.58 -2.66 8.04
CA HIS A 344 14.79 -4.10 8.13
C HIS A 344 13.65 -4.81 8.87
N LEU A 345 13.28 -4.33 10.05
CA LEU A 345 12.20 -4.92 10.84
C LEU A 345 10.85 -4.85 10.13
N THR A 346 10.56 -3.69 9.51
CA THR A 346 9.28 -3.45 8.83
C THR A 346 9.20 -4.25 7.53
N ALA A 347 10.28 -4.29 6.73
CA ALA A 347 10.33 -5.03 5.48
C ALA A 347 10.15 -6.55 5.73
N ARG A 348 10.78 -7.11 6.74
CA ARG A 348 10.56 -8.51 7.13
C ARG A 348 9.12 -8.76 7.57
N ARG A 349 8.49 -7.81 8.27
CA ARG A 349 7.10 -7.92 8.72
C ARG A 349 6.11 -7.85 7.57
N LEU A 350 6.41 -7.06 6.53
CA LEU A 350 5.58 -6.88 5.33
C LEU A 350 5.94 -7.87 4.19
N GLY A 351 6.84 -8.82 4.43
CA GLY A 351 7.21 -9.84 3.44
C GLY A 351 8.29 -9.43 2.43
N GLU A 352 8.77 -8.18 2.47
CA GLU A 352 9.75 -7.62 1.53
C GLU A 352 11.21 -7.83 2.00
N ARG A 353 11.61 -9.09 2.12
CA ARG A 353 12.94 -9.45 2.65
C ARG A 353 14.10 -8.90 1.82
N SER A 354 13.92 -8.77 0.51
CA SER A 354 14.96 -8.28 -0.42
C SER A 354 15.34 -6.81 -0.20
N VAL A 355 14.40 -6.01 0.31
CA VAL A 355 14.59 -4.58 0.60
C VAL A 355 15.25 -4.35 1.96
N ALA A 356 15.12 -5.30 2.89
CA ALA A 356 15.36 -5.12 4.31
C ALA A 356 16.66 -4.40 4.68
N LEU A 357 17.83 -4.87 4.20
CA LEU A 357 19.14 -4.28 4.51
C LEU A 357 19.60 -3.22 3.48
N ARG A 358 18.94 -3.14 2.33
CA ARG A 358 19.35 -2.28 1.22
C ARG A 358 18.53 -1.00 1.12
N TYR A 359 17.65 -0.75 2.07
CA TYR A 359 16.76 0.43 2.05
C TYR A 359 17.51 1.77 2.03
N TRP A 360 18.75 1.80 2.52
CA TRP A 360 19.59 3.00 2.46
C TRP A 360 19.81 3.54 1.03
N ILE A 361 19.77 2.66 0.02
CA ILE A 361 19.86 3.07 -1.39
C ILE A 361 18.65 3.95 -1.73
N TYR A 362 17.46 3.52 -1.34
CA TYR A 362 16.24 4.29 -1.56
C TYR A 362 16.20 5.57 -0.71
N ASP A 363 16.73 5.53 0.50
CA ASP A 363 16.79 6.71 1.37
C ASP A 363 17.50 7.88 0.68
N LEU A 364 18.52 7.58 -0.15
CA LEU A 364 19.25 8.57 -0.95
C LEU A 364 18.59 8.83 -2.32
N THR A 365 18.17 7.78 -3.04
CA THR A 365 17.68 7.89 -4.42
C THR A 365 16.18 8.18 -4.51
N GLY A 366 15.43 7.85 -3.48
CA GLY A 366 13.99 7.98 -3.44
C GLY A 366 13.43 9.35 -3.82
N PRO A 367 13.97 10.47 -3.32
CA PRO A 367 13.53 11.80 -3.72
C PRO A 367 13.59 12.04 -5.23
N ILE A 368 14.66 11.55 -5.88
CA ILE A 368 14.85 11.70 -7.33
C ILE A 368 13.82 10.85 -8.07
N VAL A 369 13.64 9.60 -7.65
CA VAL A 369 12.68 8.68 -8.27
C VAL A 369 11.25 9.18 -8.11
N GLU A 370 10.89 9.65 -6.93
CA GLU A 370 9.57 10.23 -6.64
C GLU A 370 9.33 11.52 -7.45
N TRP A 371 10.37 12.32 -7.66
CA TRP A 371 10.30 13.49 -8.54
C TRP A 371 10.05 13.08 -10.00
N ILE A 372 10.75 12.06 -10.51
CA ILE A 372 10.55 11.53 -11.87
C ILE A 372 9.12 11.02 -12.05
N ILE A 373 8.56 10.33 -11.06
CA ILE A 373 7.18 9.85 -11.10
C ILE A 373 6.20 11.03 -11.16
N GLY A 374 6.42 12.07 -10.34
CA GLY A 374 5.53 13.22 -10.22
C GLY A 374 5.71 14.29 -11.31
N SER A 375 6.91 14.45 -11.91
CA SER A 375 7.22 15.57 -12.82
C SER A 375 6.48 15.58 -14.15
N ASN A 376 5.80 14.49 -14.51
CA ASN A 376 4.98 14.39 -15.72
C ASN A 376 3.46 14.47 -15.45
N GLU A 377 3.04 14.93 -14.27
CA GLU A 377 1.61 15.09 -13.93
C GLU A 377 0.90 16.26 -14.64
N SER A 378 1.64 17.16 -15.30
CA SER A 378 1.03 18.21 -16.07
C SER A 378 0.43 17.68 -17.36
N ASN A 379 -0.90 17.52 -17.41
CA ASN A 379 -1.77 17.43 -18.60
C ASN A 379 -2.10 16.08 -19.23
N LYS A 380 -2.00 14.94 -18.56
CA LYS A 380 -2.66 13.73 -19.09
C LYS A 380 -3.52 13.08 -18.02
N THR A 381 -4.83 13.16 -18.20
CA THR A 381 -5.76 12.18 -17.59
C THR A 381 -5.15 10.81 -17.73
N PRO A 382 -5.04 10.02 -16.64
CA PRO A 382 -4.51 8.68 -16.74
C PRO A 382 -5.24 7.96 -17.86
N LYS A 383 -4.51 7.40 -18.82
CA LYS A 383 -5.14 6.50 -19.79
C LYS A 383 -5.74 5.40 -18.96
N ILE A 384 -7.06 5.38 -18.91
CA ILE A 384 -7.83 4.36 -18.26
C ILE A 384 -7.27 3.04 -18.75
N TRP A 385 -6.89 2.15 -17.85
CA TRP A 385 -6.35 0.82 -18.16
C TRP A 385 -7.14 0.17 -19.28
N ARG A 386 -6.50 0.01 -20.43
CA ARG A 386 -7.00 -0.77 -21.56
C ARG A 386 -6.62 -2.22 -21.35
#